data_27bf50e44623eab23bfee5528fd89923
#
_entry.id   27bf50e44623eab23bfee5528fd89923
#
_cell.length_a   1.000
_cell.length_b   1.000
_cell.length_c   1.000
_cell.angle_alpha   90.00
_cell.angle_beta   90.00
_cell.angle_gamma   90.00
#
_symmetry.space_group_name_H-M   'P 1'
#
loop_
_entity.id
_entity.type
_entity.pdbx_description
1 polymer ?
#
loop_
_entity_poly.entity_id
_entity_poly.type
_entity_poly.pdbx_seq_one_letter_code
_entity_poly.pdbx_strand_id
1 'polypeptide(L)'
;MIQDHKEYFDKNGYVAFNNFIPDEDLAVISDLAESIYASNLKKIGQTKESGSGEYNKKHIDIEARNHPQLYKYFTSTAMLRVARLLLGENVFLFNDQFVIKEQDSAAGYFQWHTDNYYGARFGIMNSALAGTYKAITCAWCLDDLTLDNGCVIVSPTHSSEQADLATGNVRRNRSDREIRNTSVVLTASRGDLLVWNGNTPHFSLPNRTQNKRRVWLTVYSNQPVDSAGKYYSERFDEKTASQFHTSLGEFDSKCKEFEPGVPSSVPLIQHGSRGKLVKDLVRQSKLKIKKFMSVRGDDL
;
A
#
# COMPACT_ATOMS: atom_id res chain seq x y z
N MET A 1 -18.57 -1.24 17.11
CA MET A 1 -17.36 -0.41 16.75
C MET A 1 -16.27 -1.23 16.06
N ILE A 2 -15.57 -2.17 16.70
CA ILE A 2 -14.56 -3.00 16.02
C ILE A 2 -15.20 -3.90 14.94
N GLN A 3 -16.38 -4.43 15.21
CA GLN A 3 -17.15 -5.23 14.25
C GLN A 3 -17.52 -4.42 12.98
N ASP A 4 -17.80 -3.14 13.12
CA ASP A 4 -18.19 -2.27 12.01
C ASP A 4 -17.07 -2.09 10.99
N HIS A 5 -15.78 -2.08 11.43
CA HIS A 5 -14.63 -2.03 10.50
C HIS A 5 -14.50 -3.30 9.69
N LYS A 6 -14.67 -4.44 10.33
CA LYS A 6 -14.58 -5.73 9.64
C LYS A 6 -15.66 -5.84 8.58
N GLU A 7 -16.91 -5.48 8.92
CA GLU A 7 -18.02 -5.49 7.99
C GLU A 7 -17.81 -4.49 6.84
N TYR A 8 -17.34 -3.29 7.17
CA TYR A 8 -17.01 -2.29 6.14
C TYR A 8 -15.89 -2.77 5.21
N PHE A 9 -14.81 -3.31 5.79
CA PHE A 9 -13.70 -3.87 5.03
C PHE A 9 -14.13 -5.03 4.15
N ASP A 10 -14.92 -5.97 4.69
CA ASP A 10 -15.41 -7.11 3.92
C ASP A 10 -16.25 -6.68 2.74
N LYS A 11 -17.08 -5.66 2.91
CA LYS A 11 -17.94 -5.12 1.87
C LYS A 11 -17.19 -4.34 0.81
N ASN A 12 -16.20 -3.55 1.19
CA ASN A 12 -15.58 -2.54 0.33
C ASN A 12 -14.14 -2.88 -0.06
N GLY A 13 -13.48 -3.79 0.65
CA GLY A 13 -12.08 -4.18 0.45
C GLY A 13 -11.06 -3.17 0.96
N TYR A 14 -11.47 -2.16 1.71
CA TYR A 14 -10.59 -1.18 2.34
C TYR A 14 -11.21 -0.61 3.61
N VAL A 15 -10.39 -0.03 4.49
CA VAL A 15 -10.79 0.63 5.74
C VAL A 15 -9.70 1.63 6.14
N ALA A 16 -10.04 2.62 6.98
CA ALA A 16 -9.06 3.49 7.62
C ALA A 16 -9.18 3.43 9.15
N PHE A 17 -8.06 3.65 9.80
CA PHE A 17 -7.94 3.86 11.23
C PHE A 17 -7.35 5.26 11.41
N ASN A 18 -8.19 6.20 11.82
CA ASN A 18 -7.79 7.61 11.96
C ASN A 18 -6.93 7.80 13.20
N ASN A 19 -5.94 8.70 13.12
CA ASN A 19 -5.01 9.00 14.22
C ASN A 19 -4.37 7.74 14.84
N PHE A 20 -4.08 6.75 14.00
CA PHE A 20 -3.52 5.48 14.43
C PHE A 20 -2.10 5.61 14.98
N ILE A 21 -1.31 6.53 14.43
CA ILE A 21 0.11 6.70 14.77
C ILE A 21 0.24 7.94 15.64
N PRO A 22 0.68 7.82 16.91
CA PRO A 22 1.00 8.97 17.75
C PRO A 22 2.07 9.87 17.12
N ASP A 23 2.02 11.16 17.36
CA ASP A 23 2.91 12.16 16.73
C ASP A 23 4.40 11.88 16.97
N GLU A 24 4.76 11.46 18.19
CA GLU A 24 6.14 11.11 18.53
C GLU A 24 6.65 9.90 17.74
N ASP A 25 5.84 8.87 17.58
CA ASP A 25 6.19 7.67 16.81
C ASP A 25 6.24 7.99 15.32
N LEU A 26 5.32 8.84 14.86
CA LEU A 26 5.28 9.31 13.48
C LEU A 26 6.53 10.11 13.11
N ALA A 27 7.06 10.91 14.04
CA ALA A 27 8.33 11.62 13.84
C ALA A 27 9.49 10.62 13.66
N VAL A 28 9.60 9.63 14.55
CA VAL A 28 10.64 8.57 14.47
C VAL A 28 10.58 7.83 13.14
N ILE A 29 9.39 7.39 12.72
CA ILE A 29 9.22 6.66 11.45
C ILE A 29 9.57 7.56 10.27
N SER A 30 9.16 8.84 10.31
CA SER A 30 9.43 9.81 9.24
C SER A 30 10.91 10.11 9.07
N ASP A 31 11.65 10.27 10.16
CA ASP A 31 13.10 10.53 10.15
C ASP A 31 13.88 9.32 9.61
N LEU A 32 13.47 8.12 10.01
CA LEU A 32 14.05 6.88 9.47
C LEU A 32 13.75 6.74 7.97
N ALA A 33 12.53 7.06 7.53
CA ALA A 33 12.16 7.03 6.13
C ALA A 33 13.06 7.96 5.29
N GLU A 34 13.30 9.19 5.75
CA GLU A 34 14.19 10.13 5.07
C GLU A 34 15.64 9.64 5.04
N SER A 35 16.14 9.10 6.14
CA SER A 35 17.50 8.56 6.23
C SER A 35 17.72 7.40 5.26
N ILE A 36 16.79 6.45 5.24
CA ILE A 36 16.83 5.28 4.34
C ILE A 36 16.71 5.75 2.88
N TYR A 37 15.82 6.69 2.61
CA TYR A 37 15.65 7.25 1.26
C TYR A 37 16.93 7.93 0.78
N ALA A 38 17.53 8.80 1.58
CA ALA A 38 18.78 9.47 1.25
C ALA A 38 19.95 8.49 0.98
N SER A 39 20.03 7.42 1.76
CA SER A 39 21.02 6.35 1.57
C SER A 39 20.83 5.61 0.25
N ASN A 40 19.57 5.31 -0.11
CA ASN A 40 19.25 4.65 -1.38
C ASN A 40 19.50 5.56 -2.58
N LEU A 41 19.21 6.86 -2.48
CA LEU A 41 19.53 7.82 -3.54
C LEU A 41 21.04 7.88 -3.83
N LYS A 42 21.87 7.86 -2.79
CA LYS A 42 23.33 7.81 -2.95
C LYS A 42 23.78 6.56 -3.70
N LYS A 43 23.25 5.39 -3.36
CA LYS A 43 23.55 4.13 -4.04
C LYS A 43 23.10 4.15 -5.50
N ILE A 44 21.91 4.65 -5.80
CA ILE A 44 21.37 4.78 -7.16
C ILE A 44 22.18 5.79 -7.98
N GLY A 45 22.61 6.90 -7.35
CA GLY A 45 23.46 7.90 -7.99
C GLY A 45 24.84 7.35 -8.37
N GLN A 46 25.34 6.35 -7.65
CA GLN A 46 26.60 5.66 -7.95
C GLN A 46 26.44 4.59 -9.06
N THR A 47 25.24 4.11 -9.34
CA THR A 47 24.95 3.05 -10.33
C THR A 47 24.30 3.58 -11.62
N LYS A 48 24.43 4.87 -11.92
CA LYS A 48 23.75 5.60 -13.01
C LYS A 48 24.02 5.11 -14.45
N GLU A 49 24.72 4.01 -14.65
CA GLU A 49 24.97 3.45 -15.98
C GLU A 49 23.92 2.48 -16.51
N SER A 50 22.93 2.09 -15.72
CA SER A 50 21.83 1.24 -16.19
C SER A 50 20.53 2.03 -16.31
N GLY A 51 20.03 2.18 -17.53
CA GLY A 51 18.85 3.00 -17.94
C GLY A 51 17.48 2.68 -17.31
N SER A 52 17.42 2.03 -16.14
CA SER A 52 16.22 1.76 -15.36
C SER A 52 15.96 2.78 -14.23
N GLY A 53 16.68 3.89 -14.21
CA GLY A 53 16.88 4.75 -13.04
C GLY A 53 15.68 5.49 -12.46
N GLU A 54 14.60 5.76 -13.21
CA GLU A 54 13.50 6.59 -12.71
C GLU A 54 12.38 5.81 -12.00
N TYR A 55 12.16 4.57 -12.38
CA TYR A 55 11.09 3.75 -11.79
C TYR A 55 11.47 3.25 -10.39
N ASN A 56 12.73 2.94 -10.15
CA ASN A 56 13.24 2.39 -8.89
C ASN A 56 13.45 3.43 -7.77
N LYS A 57 13.40 4.71 -8.07
CA LYS A 57 13.63 5.78 -7.07
C LYS A 57 12.48 5.97 -6.10
N LYS A 58 11.31 5.43 -6.37
CA LYS A 58 10.04 5.75 -5.68
C LYS A 58 9.52 4.64 -4.80
N HIS A 59 10.07 3.47 -4.95
CA HIS A 59 9.67 2.25 -4.27
C HIS A 59 10.91 1.63 -3.66
N ILE A 60 11.01 1.62 -2.35
CA ILE A 60 12.18 1.16 -1.62
C ILE A 60 11.75 0.02 -0.72
N ASP A 61 12.16 -1.20 -1.08
CA ASP A 61 12.06 -2.34 -0.17
C ASP A 61 12.93 -2.04 1.05
N ILE A 62 12.34 -2.08 2.24
CA ILE A 62 13.01 -1.67 3.48
C ILE A 62 13.63 -2.87 4.16
N GLU A 63 12.91 -3.99 4.21
CA GLU A 63 13.22 -5.10 5.09
C GLU A 63 13.40 -4.60 6.53
N ALA A 64 12.31 -4.18 7.16
CA ALA A 64 12.30 -3.58 8.50
C ALA A 64 13.04 -4.41 9.55
N ARG A 65 13.20 -5.74 9.33
CA ARG A 65 14.05 -6.60 10.16
C ARG A 65 15.50 -6.09 10.29
N ASN A 66 16.00 -5.37 9.30
CA ASN A 66 17.32 -4.76 9.30
C ASN A 66 17.31 -3.37 9.98
N HIS A 67 16.15 -2.90 10.40
CA HIS A 67 15.93 -1.62 11.07
C HIS A 67 15.10 -1.83 12.34
N PRO A 68 15.70 -2.19 13.49
CA PRO A 68 14.95 -2.53 14.70
C PRO A 68 13.93 -1.48 15.14
N GLN A 69 14.23 -0.21 14.88
CA GLN A 69 13.33 0.90 15.19
C GLN A 69 12.04 0.92 14.31
N LEU A 70 12.07 0.35 13.10
CA LEU A 70 10.88 0.14 12.26
C LEU A 70 10.23 -1.20 12.55
N TYR A 71 11.05 -2.24 12.74
CA TYR A 71 10.56 -3.59 12.95
C TYR A 71 9.62 -3.69 14.15
N LYS A 72 9.90 -2.96 15.23
CA LYS A 72 9.02 -2.90 16.39
C LYS A 72 7.60 -2.41 16.05
N TYR A 73 7.43 -1.43 15.15
CA TYR A 73 6.10 -0.97 14.71
C TYR A 73 5.44 -1.99 13.79
N PHE A 74 6.20 -2.55 12.85
CA PHE A 74 5.72 -3.60 11.94
C PHE A 74 5.18 -4.80 12.70
N THR A 75 5.77 -5.14 13.84
CA THR A 75 5.42 -6.28 14.71
C THR A 75 4.74 -5.87 16.01
N SER A 76 4.13 -4.68 16.08
CA SER A 76 3.47 -4.18 17.28
C SER A 76 2.17 -4.93 17.60
N THR A 77 1.77 -4.91 18.87
CA THR A 77 0.47 -5.47 19.30
C THR A 77 -0.70 -4.75 18.61
N ALA A 78 -0.56 -3.44 18.36
CA ALA A 78 -1.56 -2.67 17.64
C ALA A 78 -1.78 -3.23 16.21
N MET A 79 -0.69 -3.50 15.49
CA MET A 79 -0.77 -4.08 14.14
C MET A 79 -1.26 -5.53 14.16
N LEU A 80 -0.88 -6.33 15.17
CA LEU A 80 -1.41 -7.67 15.31
C LEU A 80 -2.94 -7.66 15.46
N ARG A 81 -3.48 -6.72 16.26
CA ARG A 81 -4.94 -6.55 16.39
C ARG A 81 -5.62 -6.19 15.08
N VAL A 82 -5.06 -5.22 14.33
CA VAL A 82 -5.57 -4.84 13.00
C VAL A 82 -5.53 -6.03 12.05
N ALA A 83 -4.40 -6.71 11.97
CA ALA A 83 -4.22 -7.84 11.06
C ALA A 83 -5.16 -9.01 11.40
N ARG A 84 -5.32 -9.37 12.67
CA ARG A 84 -6.27 -10.41 13.10
C ARG A 84 -7.73 -10.04 12.84
N LEU A 85 -8.09 -8.77 13.06
CA LEU A 85 -9.43 -8.30 12.77
C LEU A 85 -9.79 -8.55 11.30
N LEU A 86 -8.87 -8.31 10.39
CA LEU A 86 -9.13 -8.33 8.94
C LEU A 86 -8.82 -9.68 8.28
N LEU A 87 -7.82 -10.40 8.75
CA LEU A 87 -7.36 -11.68 8.16
C LEU A 87 -7.81 -12.92 8.93
N GLY A 88 -8.18 -12.79 10.23
CA GLY A 88 -8.43 -13.87 11.16
C GLY A 88 -7.19 -14.21 11.99
N GLU A 89 -7.27 -15.29 12.79
CA GLU A 89 -6.27 -15.63 13.81
C GLU A 89 -4.87 -15.96 13.28
N ASN A 90 -4.80 -16.51 12.06
CA ASN A 90 -3.51 -16.82 11.46
C ASN A 90 -2.99 -15.61 10.69
N VAL A 91 -1.93 -15.00 11.18
CA VAL A 91 -1.27 -13.86 10.55
C VAL A 91 0.21 -14.17 10.37
N PHE A 92 0.72 -13.76 9.21
CA PHE A 92 2.13 -13.87 8.83
C PHE A 92 2.63 -12.52 8.35
N LEU A 93 3.85 -12.18 8.69
CA LEU A 93 4.55 -11.06 8.09
C LEU A 93 4.84 -11.41 6.62
N PHE A 94 4.72 -10.43 5.73
CA PHE A 94 4.94 -10.64 4.30
C PHE A 94 6.01 -9.69 3.75
N ASN A 95 5.79 -8.40 3.77
CA ASN A 95 6.67 -7.42 3.14
C ASN A 95 6.53 -6.05 3.78
N ASP A 96 7.53 -5.21 3.60
CA ASP A 96 7.44 -3.79 3.91
C ASP A 96 8.27 -2.94 2.95
N GLN A 97 7.81 -1.71 2.70
CA GLN A 97 8.43 -0.82 1.73
C GLN A 97 8.03 0.64 1.95
N PHE A 98 8.92 1.57 1.67
CA PHE A 98 8.55 2.98 1.54
C PHE A 98 8.14 3.30 0.10
N VAL A 99 7.04 4.04 -0.03
CA VAL A 99 6.60 4.63 -1.29
C VAL A 99 6.67 6.14 -1.17
N ILE A 100 7.67 6.71 -1.82
CA ILE A 100 7.95 8.14 -1.80
C ILE A 100 7.66 8.72 -3.18
N LYS A 101 6.78 9.71 -3.21
CA LYS A 101 6.51 10.50 -4.42
C LYS A 101 7.15 11.87 -4.27
N GLU A 102 8.15 12.11 -5.08
CA GLU A 102 8.83 13.41 -5.13
C GLU A 102 7.87 14.52 -5.57
N GLN A 103 8.23 15.75 -5.24
CA GLN A 103 7.53 16.96 -5.68
C GLN A 103 7.46 17.00 -7.21
N ASP A 104 6.33 17.49 -7.72
CA ASP A 104 6.06 17.68 -9.15
C ASP A 104 6.51 16.50 -10.05
N SER A 105 6.33 15.29 -9.54
CA SER A 105 6.84 14.07 -10.15
C SER A 105 5.84 13.42 -11.08
N ALA A 106 5.91 13.73 -12.38
CA ALA A 106 5.12 13.04 -13.41
C ALA A 106 5.32 11.50 -13.42
N ALA A 107 6.45 11.02 -12.92
CA ALA A 107 6.79 9.61 -12.86
C ALA A 107 6.20 8.88 -11.62
N GLY A 108 5.44 9.57 -10.75
CA GLY A 108 4.80 9.00 -9.56
C GLY A 108 3.50 8.24 -9.82
N TYR A 109 3.17 7.91 -11.07
CA TYR A 109 2.00 7.15 -11.42
C TYR A 109 2.20 5.65 -11.18
N PHE A 110 1.30 5.03 -10.41
CA PHE A 110 1.16 3.58 -10.35
C PHE A 110 -0.12 3.18 -11.10
N GLN A 111 0.01 2.29 -12.06
CA GLN A 111 -1.14 1.82 -12.85
C GLN A 111 -2.12 0.98 -12.02
N TRP A 112 -3.33 0.77 -12.54
CA TRP A 112 -4.29 -0.15 -11.96
C TRP A 112 -3.70 -1.55 -11.77
N HIS A 113 -3.77 -2.07 -10.55
CA HIS A 113 -3.30 -3.41 -10.20
C HIS A 113 -4.00 -3.92 -8.94
N THR A 114 -3.76 -5.18 -8.63
CA THR A 114 -4.00 -5.79 -7.32
C THR A 114 -2.68 -6.35 -6.81
N ASP A 115 -2.44 -6.23 -5.51
CA ASP A 115 -1.17 -6.69 -4.92
C ASP A 115 -1.00 -8.20 -5.02
N ASN A 116 -2.10 -8.96 -4.80
CA ASN A 116 -2.08 -10.42 -4.92
C ASN A 116 -1.71 -10.91 -6.32
N TYR A 117 -2.10 -10.18 -7.37
CA TYR A 117 -1.71 -10.52 -8.72
C TYR A 117 -0.21 -10.38 -8.95
N TYR A 118 0.37 -9.27 -8.50
CA TYR A 118 1.81 -9.10 -8.61
C TYR A 118 2.56 -10.16 -7.81
N GLY A 119 2.07 -10.49 -6.61
CA GLY A 119 2.62 -11.57 -5.81
C GLY A 119 2.68 -12.90 -6.56
N ALA A 120 1.59 -13.29 -7.20
CA ALA A 120 1.53 -14.53 -7.98
C ALA A 120 2.39 -14.46 -9.25
N ARG A 121 2.32 -13.36 -10.01
CA ARG A 121 3.03 -13.20 -11.28
C ARG A 121 4.56 -13.25 -11.12
N PHE A 122 5.06 -12.72 -10.04
CA PHE A 122 6.51 -12.69 -9.79
C PHE A 122 7.01 -13.87 -8.96
N GLY A 123 6.17 -14.90 -8.75
CA GLY A 123 6.54 -16.08 -8.00
C GLY A 123 6.75 -15.83 -6.51
N ILE A 124 6.23 -14.70 -5.99
CA ILE A 124 6.29 -14.36 -4.57
C ILE A 124 5.33 -15.23 -3.77
N MET A 125 4.23 -15.64 -4.39
CA MET A 125 3.20 -16.49 -3.80
C MET A 125 3.13 -17.84 -4.51
N ASN A 126 2.94 -18.91 -3.75
CA ASN A 126 2.64 -20.21 -4.32
C ASN A 126 1.26 -20.16 -5.00
N SER A 127 1.21 -20.47 -6.29
CA SER A 127 -0.02 -20.46 -7.07
C SER A 127 -1.08 -21.44 -6.55
N ALA A 128 -0.68 -22.52 -5.87
CA ALA A 128 -1.60 -23.47 -5.26
C ALA A 128 -2.38 -22.87 -4.06
N LEU A 129 -1.84 -21.85 -3.41
CA LEU A 129 -2.47 -21.16 -2.28
C LEU A 129 -3.39 -20.00 -2.73
N ALA A 130 -3.38 -19.67 -4.00
CA ALA A 130 -4.03 -18.48 -4.53
C ALA A 130 -5.53 -18.36 -4.20
N GLY A 131 -6.24 -19.49 -4.13
CA GLY A 131 -7.67 -19.51 -3.81
C GLY A 131 -8.02 -19.24 -2.36
N THR A 132 -7.10 -19.48 -1.45
CA THR A 132 -7.30 -19.31 0.02
C THR A 132 -6.44 -18.20 0.59
N TYR A 133 -5.53 -17.66 -0.20
CA TYR A 133 -4.59 -16.63 0.21
C TYR A 133 -5.27 -15.28 0.34
N LYS A 134 -5.15 -14.70 1.51
CA LYS A 134 -5.58 -13.34 1.81
C LYS A 134 -4.39 -12.53 2.28
N ALA A 135 -4.25 -11.34 1.75
CA ALA A 135 -3.28 -10.36 2.24
C ALA A 135 -3.96 -9.01 2.43
N ILE A 136 -3.41 -8.22 3.31
CA ILE A 136 -3.75 -6.81 3.51
C ILE A 136 -2.50 -5.98 3.35
N THR A 137 -2.64 -4.84 2.67
CA THR A 137 -1.62 -3.80 2.61
C THR A 137 -2.05 -2.67 3.52
N CYS A 138 -1.18 -2.33 4.46
CA CYS A 138 -1.38 -1.29 5.45
C CYS A 138 -0.48 -0.11 5.11
N ALA A 139 -1.07 1.04 4.81
CA ALA A 139 -0.37 2.26 4.47
C ALA A 139 -0.31 3.20 5.68
N TRP A 140 0.86 3.33 6.28
CA TRP A 140 1.16 4.28 7.34
C TRP A 140 1.36 5.66 6.72
N CYS A 141 0.41 6.57 6.94
CA CYS A 141 0.41 7.88 6.30
C CYS A 141 1.41 8.81 7.00
N LEU A 142 2.62 8.91 6.46
CA LEU A 142 3.66 9.80 7.02
C LEU A 142 3.43 11.27 6.64
N ASP A 143 2.61 11.52 5.64
CA ASP A 143 2.14 12.83 5.19
C ASP A 143 0.64 12.75 4.91
N ASP A 144 -0.04 13.90 4.84
CA ASP A 144 -1.41 13.96 4.34
C ASP A 144 -1.51 13.37 2.95
N LEU A 145 -2.56 12.59 2.71
CA LEU A 145 -2.85 12.02 1.40
C LEU A 145 -4.01 12.77 0.77
N THR A 146 -3.73 13.44 -0.34
CA THR A 146 -4.70 14.23 -1.10
C THR A 146 -4.71 13.82 -2.57
N LEU A 147 -5.74 14.23 -3.30
CA LEU A 147 -5.81 13.97 -4.73
C LEU A 147 -4.61 14.60 -5.47
N ASP A 148 -4.17 15.77 -5.04
CA ASP A 148 -3.12 16.53 -5.71
C ASP A 148 -1.72 15.98 -5.44
N ASN A 149 -1.49 15.30 -4.29
CA ASN A 149 -0.21 14.66 -4.00
C ASN A 149 -0.16 13.16 -4.31
N GLY A 150 -1.20 12.66 -4.98
CA GLY A 150 -1.23 11.30 -5.49
C GLY A 150 -1.58 10.25 -4.44
N CYS A 151 -2.65 10.47 -3.68
CA CYS A 151 -3.25 9.47 -2.81
C CYS A 151 -3.67 8.21 -3.58
N VAL A 152 -4.00 7.17 -2.85
CA VAL A 152 -4.48 5.92 -3.43
C VAL A 152 -5.94 6.08 -3.88
N ILE A 153 -6.26 5.51 -5.03
CA ILE A 153 -7.61 5.41 -5.57
C ILE A 153 -7.94 3.93 -5.69
N VAL A 154 -9.02 3.50 -5.08
CA VAL A 154 -9.44 2.10 -5.07
C VAL A 154 -10.75 1.91 -5.82
N SER A 155 -10.97 0.73 -6.37
CA SER A 155 -12.29 0.27 -6.79
C SER A 155 -12.82 -0.67 -5.70
N PRO A 156 -13.85 -0.26 -4.93
CA PRO A 156 -14.39 -1.09 -3.86
C PRO A 156 -14.70 -2.50 -4.35
N THR A 157 -14.25 -3.49 -3.59
CA THR A 157 -14.32 -4.89 -3.99
C THR A 157 -14.57 -5.72 -2.73
N HIS A 158 -15.57 -6.58 -2.75
CA HIS A 158 -15.84 -7.45 -1.61
C HIS A 158 -14.63 -8.32 -1.31
N SER A 159 -14.28 -8.47 -0.05
CA SER A 159 -13.04 -9.16 0.37
C SER A 159 -12.99 -10.64 -0.01
N SER A 160 -14.15 -11.26 -0.29
CA SER A 160 -14.23 -12.63 -0.82
C SER A 160 -14.01 -12.73 -2.32
N GLU A 161 -14.04 -11.60 -3.06
CA GLU A 161 -13.73 -11.62 -4.49
C GLU A 161 -12.24 -11.93 -4.68
N GLN A 162 -11.96 -12.90 -5.52
CA GLN A 162 -10.58 -13.30 -5.82
C GLN A 162 -10.10 -12.65 -7.11
N ALA A 163 -8.88 -12.18 -7.11
CA ALA A 163 -8.22 -11.79 -8.35
C ALA A 163 -8.07 -13.01 -9.26
N ASP A 164 -8.36 -12.87 -10.54
CA ASP A 164 -7.97 -13.85 -11.53
C ASP A 164 -6.44 -13.84 -11.67
N LEU A 165 -5.79 -14.81 -11.06
CA LEU A 165 -4.34 -14.90 -11.02
C LEU A 165 -3.71 -15.12 -12.40
N ALA A 166 -4.47 -15.68 -13.36
CA ALA A 166 -3.97 -15.89 -14.71
C ALA A 166 -3.87 -14.59 -15.51
N THR A 167 -4.76 -13.63 -15.26
CA THR A 167 -4.84 -12.39 -16.03
C THR A 167 -4.57 -11.13 -15.21
N GLY A 168 -4.45 -11.25 -13.90
CA GLY A 168 -4.33 -10.12 -12.98
C GLY A 168 -5.59 -9.28 -12.89
N ASN A 169 -6.65 -9.78 -13.43
CA ASN A 169 -7.86 -9.03 -13.57
C ASN A 169 -8.87 -9.45 -12.51
N VAL A 170 -9.14 -8.57 -11.56
CA VAL A 170 -10.44 -8.52 -10.88
C VAL A 170 -11.55 -8.32 -11.92
N ARG A 171 -11.20 -8.14 -13.17
CA ARG A 171 -12.03 -7.82 -14.34
C ARG A 171 -12.89 -8.95 -14.90
N ARG A 172 -12.81 -10.17 -14.39
CA ARG A 172 -13.69 -11.24 -14.95
C ARG A 172 -15.17 -10.87 -14.90
N ASN A 173 -15.54 -9.96 -13.97
CA ASN A 173 -16.94 -9.56 -13.77
C ASN A 173 -17.18 -8.05 -13.83
N ARG A 174 -16.16 -7.23 -14.11
CA ARG A 174 -16.30 -5.76 -14.13
C ARG A 174 -15.62 -5.15 -15.34
N SER A 175 -16.35 -4.32 -16.06
CA SER A 175 -15.79 -3.53 -17.17
C SER A 175 -14.89 -2.40 -16.64
N ASP A 176 -13.96 -1.92 -17.46
CA ASP A 176 -13.15 -0.71 -17.15
C ASP A 176 -14.01 0.50 -16.80
N ARG A 177 -15.23 0.55 -17.35
CA ARG A 177 -16.20 1.61 -17.06
C ARG A 177 -16.76 1.47 -15.65
N GLU A 178 -17.11 0.27 -15.23
CA GLU A 178 -17.61 0.00 -13.87
C GLU A 178 -16.55 0.29 -12.84
N ILE A 179 -15.32 -0.21 -13.02
CA ILE A 179 -14.20 0.06 -12.11
C ILE A 179 -14.02 1.57 -11.94
N ARG A 180 -14.01 2.34 -13.03
CA ARG A 180 -13.87 3.79 -12.94
C ARG A 180 -15.06 4.48 -12.30
N ASN A 181 -16.28 3.99 -12.54
CA ASN A 181 -17.49 4.60 -11.99
C ASN A 181 -17.68 4.31 -10.50
N THR A 182 -17.14 3.21 -9.99
CA THR A 182 -17.20 2.82 -8.58
C THR A 182 -15.97 3.25 -7.78
N SER A 183 -14.94 3.77 -8.44
CA SER A 183 -13.69 4.14 -7.78
C SER A 183 -13.86 5.29 -6.79
N VAL A 184 -13.18 5.18 -5.67
CA VAL A 184 -13.13 6.17 -4.61
C VAL A 184 -11.71 6.65 -4.37
N VAL A 185 -11.57 7.91 -4.03
CA VAL A 185 -10.29 8.53 -3.66
C VAL A 185 -10.12 8.36 -2.15
N LEU A 186 -9.05 7.70 -1.72
CA LEU A 186 -8.72 7.54 -0.32
C LEU A 186 -7.84 8.72 0.12
N THR A 187 -8.46 9.73 0.70
CA THR A 187 -7.73 10.78 1.39
C THR A 187 -7.50 10.37 2.84
N ALA A 188 -6.41 10.81 3.43
CA ALA A 188 -6.06 10.53 4.82
C ALA A 188 -5.24 11.68 5.40
N SER A 189 -5.28 11.82 6.70
CA SER A 189 -4.39 12.72 7.42
C SER A 189 -3.08 12.02 7.75
N ARG A 190 -2.04 12.80 7.94
CA ARG A 190 -0.80 12.34 8.54
C ARG A 190 -1.10 11.66 9.87
N GLY A 191 -0.57 10.45 10.07
CA GLY A 191 -0.84 9.63 11.26
C GLY A 191 -1.97 8.62 11.11
N ASP A 192 -2.75 8.65 10.03
CA ASP A 192 -3.75 7.62 9.75
C ASP A 192 -3.10 6.33 9.23
N LEU A 193 -3.82 5.22 9.39
CA LEU A 193 -3.50 3.94 8.77
C LEU A 193 -4.59 3.58 7.78
N LEU A 194 -4.28 3.57 6.49
CA LEU A 194 -5.17 3.04 5.46
C LEU A 194 -4.86 1.56 5.23
N VAL A 195 -5.90 0.75 5.10
CA VAL A 195 -5.74 -0.68 4.84
C VAL A 195 -6.61 -1.09 3.66
N TRP A 196 -6.05 -1.87 2.73
CA TRP A 196 -6.83 -2.49 1.66
C TRP A 196 -6.48 -3.96 1.47
N ASN A 197 -7.44 -4.71 0.97
CA ASN A 197 -7.28 -6.12 0.63
C ASN A 197 -6.38 -6.26 -0.60
N GLY A 198 -5.50 -7.24 -0.60
CA GLY A 198 -4.60 -7.51 -1.73
C GLY A 198 -5.31 -7.77 -3.07
N ASN A 199 -6.60 -8.09 -3.05
CA ASN A 199 -7.43 -8.23 -4.25
C ASN A 199 -8.17 -6.95 -4.65
N THR A 200 -8.12 -5.89 -3.84
CA THR A 200 -8.76 -4.63 -4.17
C THR A 200 -7.99 -3.92 -5.28
N PRO A 201 -8.61 -3.67 -6.45
CA PRO A 201 -7.96 -2.93 -7.52
C PRO A 201 -7.69 -1.50 -7.05
N HIS A 202 -6.45 -1.06 -7.27
CA HIS A 202 -6.06 0.29 -6.89
C HIS A 202 -5.00 0.86 -7.82
N PHE A 203 -4.84 2.16 -7.74
CA PHE A 203 -3.79 2.91 -8.43
C PHE A 203 -3.52 4.21 -7.67
N SER A 204 -2.47 4.93 -8.07
CA SER A 204 -2.23 6.26 -7.54
C SER A 204 -1.70 7.21 -8.60
N LEU A 205 -2.12 8.48 -8.50
CA LEU A 205 -1.70 9.54 -9.42
C LEU A 205 -0.30 10.07 -9.08
N PRO A 206 0.34 10.81 -9.99
CA PRO A 206 1.54 11.57 -9.69
C PRO A 206 1.32 12.58 -8.56
N ASN A 207 2.39 12.90 -7.85
CA ASN A 207 2.41 14.04 -6.94
C ASN A 207 2.63 15.34 -7.74
N ARG A 208 1.71 16.29 -7.62
CA ARG A 208 1.73 17.59 -8.30
C ARG A 208 2.00 18.74 -7.35
N THR A 209 2.20 18.42 -6.10
CA THR A 209 2.50 19.43 -5.08
C THR A 209 3.99 19.71 -5.00
N GLN A 210 4.35 20.77 -4.32
CA GLN A 210 5.75 21.15 -4.09
C GLN A 210 6.40 20.38 -2.93
N ASN A 211 5.65 19.48 -2.26
CA ASN A 211 6.13 18.69 -1.14
C ASN A 211 6.19 17.21 -1.53
N LYS A 212 7.15 16.47 -0.97
CA LYS A 212 7.15 15.00 -1.05
C LYS A 212 5.90 14.42 -0.42
N ARG A 213 5.49 13.24 -0.86
CA ARG A 213 4.48 12.43 -0.21
C ARG A 213 5.06 11.05 0.13
N ARG A 214 5.08 10.72 1.41
CA ARG A 214 5.67 9.50 1.95
C ARG A 214 4.60 8.62 2.58
N VAL A 215 4.71 7.35 2.28
CA VAL A 215 3.89 6.29 2.89
C VAL A 215 4.79 5.11 3.16
N TRP A 216 4.67 4.52 4.35
CA TRP A 216 5.24 3.23 4.64
C TRP A 216 4.18 2.16 4.45
N LEU A 217 4.42 1.20 3.57
CA LEU A 217 3.54 0.06 3.34
C LEU A 217 4.07 -1.14 4.12
N THR A 218 3.19 -1.76 4.90
CA THR A 218 3.44 -3.05 5.54
C THR A 218 2.39 -4.04 5.09
N VAL A 219 2.79 -5.26 4.78
CA VAL A 219 1.90 -6.29 4.23
C VAL A 219 1.87 -7.49 5.15
N TYR A 220 0.65 -7.94 5.44
CA TYR A 220 0.37 -9.13 6.24
C TYR A 220 -0.48 -10.10 5.45
N SER A 221 -0.35 -11.39 5.74
CA SER A 221 -1.11 -12.44 5.06
C SER A 221 -1.65 -13.47 6.04
N ASN A 222 -2.64 -14.26 5.61
CA ASN A 222 -3.22 -15.35 6.41
C ASN A 222 -2.46 -16.68 6.27
N GLN A 223 -1.45 -16.71 5.39
CA GLN A 223 -0.62 -17.89 5.12
C GLN A 223 0.81 -17.43 4.84
N PRO A 224 1.83 -18.27 5.13
CA PRO A 224 3.21 -17.93 4.84
C PRO A 224 3.41 -17.74 3.33
N VAL A 225 4.26 -16.79 2.97
CA VAL A 225 4.67 -16.57 1.58
C VAL A 225 5.79 -17.54 1.25
N ASP A 226 5.62 -18.30 0.18
CA ASP A 226 6.69 -19.16 -0.34
C ASP A 226 7.62 -18.29 -1.20
N SER A 227 8.63 -17.71 -0.55
CA SER A 227 9.65 -16.91 -1.20
C SER A 227 11.03 -17.46 -0.85
N ALA A 228 11.95 -17.45 -1.79
CA ALA A 228 13.34 -17.91 -1.62
C ALA A 228 14.14 -17.01 -0.63
N GLY A 229 13.58 -16.69 0.52
CA GLY A 229 14.19 -15.90 1.59
C GLY A 229 14.17 -14.37 1.38
N LYS A 230 13.59 -13.89 0.30
CA LYS A 230 13.50 -12.45 0.00
C LYS A 230 12.45 -11.72 0.84
N TYR A 231 11.36 -12.40 1.18
CA TYR A 231 10.23 -11.82 1.91
C TYR A 231 10.08 -12.48 3.28
N TYR A 232 9.30 -11.83 4.16
CA TYR A 232 8.96 -12.43 5.44
C TYR A 232 8.02 -13.63 5.22
N SER A 233 8.15 -14.64 6.08
CA SER A 233 7.23 -15.78 6.15
C SER A 233 7.02 -16.21 7.60
N GLU A 234 7.39 -15.33 8.53
CA GLU A 234 7.27 -15.60 9.94
C GLU A 234 5.84 -15.42 10.42
N ARG A 235 5.41 -16.31 11.29
CA ARG A 235 4.14 -16.17 11.99
C ARG A 235 4.17 -14.93 12.86
N PHE A 236 3.12 -14.13 12.76
CA PHE A 236 2.92 -12.95 13.59
C PHE A 236 1.88 -13.25 14.66
N ASP A 237 2.33 -13.39 15.89
CA ASP A 237 1.54 -13.71 17.07
C ASP A 237 1.96 -12.88 18.29
N GLU A 238 1.37 -13.16 19.44
CA GLU A 238 1.67 -12.45 20.69
C GLU A 238 3.14 -12.53 21.08
N LYS A 239 3.81 -13.64 20.80
CA LYS A 239 5.23 -13.79 21.10
C LYS A 239 6.07 -12.82 20.28
N THR A 240 5.77 -12.68 19.00
CA THR A 240 6.43 -11.70 18.12
C THR A 240 6.10 -10.28 18.55
N ALA A 241 4.84 -9.99 18.84
CA ALA A 241 4.38 -8.67 19.26
C ALA A 241 4.96 -8.25 20.63
N SER A 242 5.14 -9.18 21.55
CA SER A 242 5.65 -8.91 22.90
C SER A 242 7.14 -8.60 22.97
N GLN A 243 7.92 -8.88 21.93
CA GLN A 243 9.37 -8.64 21.92
C GLN A 243 9.74 -7.18 22.20
N PHE A 244 8.87 -6.25 21.85
CA PHE A 244 9.09 -4.81 22.00
C PHE A 244 8.05 -4.13 22.89
N HIS A 245 7.27 -4.90 23.64
CA HIS A 245 6.14 -4.38 24.43
C HIS A 245 6.54 -3.22 25.37
N THR A 246 7.68 -3.32 26.04
CA THR A 246 8.15 -2.25 26.93
C THR A 246 8.53 -0.98 26.21
N SER A 247 9.00 -1.05 24.95
CA SER A 247 9.38 0.09 24.16
C SER A 247 8.22 0.71 23.37
N LEU A 248 7.11 0.02 23.26
CA LEU A 248 5.91 0.43 22.53
C LEU A 248 4.66 0.51 23.42
N GLY A 249 4.80 0.41 24.73
CA GLY A 249 3.65 0.38 25.65
C GLY A 249 2.72 1.59 25.48
N GLU A 250 3.27 2.77 25.24
CA GLU A 250 2.49 3.98 25.00
C GLU A 250 1.83 3.95 23.62
N PHE A 251 2.56 3.57 22.56
CA PHE A 251 2.02 3.35 21.21
C PHE A 251 0.86 2.36 21.22
N ASP A 252 1.08 1.17 21.79
CA ASP A 252 0.06 0.13 21.87
C ASP A 252 -1.14 0.55 22.73
N SER A 253 -0.94 1.38 23.76
CA SER A 253 -2.00 1.94 24.58
C SER A 253 -2.81 2.97 23.82
N LYS A 254 -2.17 3.92 23.18
CA LYS A 254 -2.83 4.94 22.34
C LYS A 254 -3.61 4.31 21.19
N CYS A 255 -3.02 3.32 20.53
CA CYS A 255 -3.70 2.60 19.46
C CYS A 255 -4.91 1.76 19.93
N LYS A 256 -5.13 1.59 21.25
CA LYS A 256 -6.37 0.97 21.76
C LYS A 256 -7.57 1.89 21.69
N GLU A 257 -7.34 3.18 21.67
CA GLU A 257 -8.36 4.24 21.76
C GLU A 257 -8.77 4.79 20.39
N PHE A 258 -8.12 4.36 19.30
CA PHE A 258 -8.47 4.88 17.99
C PHE A 258 -9.90 4.55 17.59
N GLU A 259 -10.62 5.61 17.25
CA GLU A 259 -11.96 5.46 16.73
C GLU A 259 -11.95 4.95 15.29
N PRO A 260 -12.91 4.06 14.97
CA PRO A 260 -13.10 3.62 13.63
C PRO A 260 -13.46 4.78 12.71
N GLY A 261 -12.57 5.07 11.77
CA GLY A 261 -12.86 6.00 10.69
C GLY A 261 -13.26 5.26 9.43
N VAL A 262 -14.41 5.61 8.86
CA VAL A 262 -14.57 5.40 7.43
C VAL A 262 -13.63 6.41 6.77
N PRO A 263 -12.71 5.99 5.88
CA PRO A 263 -11.87 6.94 5.18
C PRO A 263 -12.75 8.05 4.62
N SER A 264 -12.29 9.29 4.64
CA SER A 264 -12.95 10.34 3.89
C SER A 264 -12.86 9.97 2.40
N SER A 265 -13.74 9.07 1.98
CA SER A 265 -13.79 8.57 0.63
C SER A 265 -14.78 9.41 -0.16
N VAL A 266 -14.28 10.14 -1.12
CA VAL A 266 -15.13 10.88 -2.05
C VAL A 266 -15.17 10.11 -3.36
N PRO A 267 -16.35 9.72 -3.86
CA PRO A 267 -16.47 9.07 -5.15
C PRO A 267 -15.77 9.88 -6.23
N LEU A 268 -14.95 9.24 -7.04
CA LEU A 268 -14.17 9.87 -8.09
C LEU A 268 -15.03 10.74 -9.03
N ILE A 269 -16.29 10.36 -9.22
CA ILE A 269 -17.27 11.07 -10.07
C ILE A 269 -17.71 12.40 -9.45
N GLN A 270 -17.75 12.51 -8.11
CA GLN A 270 -18.23 13.73 -7.43
C GLN A 270 -17.20 14.88 -7.47
N HIS A 271 -15.98 14.63 -7.94
CA HIS A 271 -14.95 15.67 -8.06
C HIS A 271 -15.17 16.66 -9.23
N GLY A 272 -16.32 16.64 -9.94
CA GLY A 272 -16.67 17.61 -10.98
C GLY A 272 -15.56 17.78 -12.03
N SER A 273 -15.05 19.01 -12.19
CA SER A 273 -13.91 19.30 -13.09
C SER A 273 -12.62 18.54 -12.72
N ARG A 274 -12.41 18.19 -11.44
CA ARG A 274 -11.29 17.35 -10.98
C ARG A 274 -11.47 15.89 -11.41
N GLY A 275 -12.69 15.37 -11.47
CA GLY A 275 -12.97 14.04 -12.03
C GLY A 275 -12.62 13.94 -13.51
N LYS A 276 -12.83 15.01 -14.27
CA LYS A 276 -12.36 15.12 -15.66
C LYS A 276 -10.84 15.13 -15.72
N LEU A 277 -10.19 15.87 -14.83
CA LEU A 277 -8.75 15.94 -14.69
C LEU A 277 -8.12 14.56 -14.42
N VAL A 278 -8.68 13.77 -13.50
CA VAL A 278 -8.21 12.41 -13.22
C VAL A 278 -8.39 11.51 -14.45
N LYS A 279 -9.51 11.62 -15.18
CA LYS A 279 -9.73 10.88 -16.42
C LYS A 279 -8.72 11.26 -17.51
N ASP A 280 -8.44 12.55 -17.68
CA ASP A 280 -7.49 13.05 -18.66
C ASP A 280 -6.06 12.64 -18.32
N LEU A 281 -5.70 12.61 -17.04
CA LEU A 281 -4.40 12.18 -16.58
C LEU A 281 -4.17 10.68 -16.77
N VAL A 282 -5.17 9.85 -16.43
CA VAL A 282 -5.11 8.41 -16.69
C VAL A 282 -4.99 8.15 -18.19
N ARG A 283 -5.68 8.94 -19.02
CA ARG A 283 -5.58 8.85 -20.48
C ARG A 283 -4.20 9.27 -21.00
N GLN A 284 -3.65 10.37 -20.51
CA GLN A 284 -2.31 10.85 -20.89
C GLN A 284 -1.21 9.88 -20.44
N SER A 285 -1.35 9.29 -19.23
CA SER A 285 -0.41 8.28 -18.74
C SER A 285 -0.44 7.02 -19.60
N LYS A 286 -1.63 6.58 -20.03
CA LYS A 286 -1.76 5.44 -20.97
C LYS A 286 -1.13 5.73 -22.33
N LEU A 287 -1.24 6.95 -22.84
CA LEU A 287 -0.63 7.37 -24.10
C LEU A 287 0.90 7.41 -23.98
N LYS A 288 1.46 7.90 -22.87
CA LYS A 288 2.91 7.87 -22.61
C LYS A 288 3.44 6.44 -22.46
N ILE A 289 2.71 5.57 -21.78
CA ILE A 289 3.07 4.14 -21.63
C ILE A 289 3.02 3.44 -23.00
N LYS A 290 1.98 3.68 -23.82
CA LYS A 290 1.93 3.14 -25.18
C LYS A 290 3.10 3.60 -26.04
N LYS A 291 3.45 4.88 -25.97
CA LYS A 291 4.60 5.43 -26.70
C LYS A 291 5.94 4.84 -26.20
N PHE A 292 6.07 4.60 -24.90
CA PHE A 292 7.24 3.95 -24.33
C PHE A 292 7.36 2.46 -24.71
N MET A 293 6.23 1.75 -24.77
CA MET A 293 6.18 0.35 -25.20
C MET A 293 6.40 0.18 -26.70
N SER A 294 5.96 1.12 -27.54
CA SER A 294 6.20 1.10 -28.99
C SER A 294 7.66 1.36 -29.37
N VAL A 295 8.39 2.15 -28.58
CA VAL A 295 9.83 2.41 -28.80
C VAL A 295 10.70 1.19 -28.43
N ARG A 296 10.21 0.26 -27.60
CA ARG A 296 10.91 -1.00 -27.24
C ARG A 296 10.54 -2.18 -28.12
N GLY A 297 9.54 -2.04 -29.01
CA GLY A 297 9.09 -3.11 -29.90
C GLY A 297 9.84 -3.20 -31.23
N ASP A 298 10.67 -2.21 -31.54
CA ASP A 298 11.41 -2.16 -32.82
C ASP A 298 12.87 -2.65 -32.72
N ASP A 299 13.29 -3.11 -31.50
CA ASP A 299 14.66 -3.61 -31.25
C ASP A 299 14.67 -5.05 -30.69
N LEU A 300 13.76 -5.93 -31.14
CA LEU A 300 13.83 -7.37 -30.90
C LEU A 300 13.60 -8.17 -32.18
#